data_01f9ab7e2ca3f35aaacc05fe77d5e02c
#
_entry.id   01f9ab7e2ca3f35aaacc05fe77d5e02c
#
_cell.length_a   1.000
_cell.length_b   1.000
_cell.length_c   1.000
_cell.angle_alpha   90.00
_cell.angle_beta   90.00
_cell.angle_gamma   90.00
#
_symmetry.space_group_name_H-M   'P 1'
#
loop_
_entity.id
_entity.type
_entity.pdbx_description
1 polymer ?
#
loop_
_entity_poly.entity_id
_entity_poly.type
_entity_poly.pdbx_seq_one_letter_code
_entity_poly.pdbx_strand_id
1 'polypeptide(L)'
;NPVLDARGGPNHVGNFCGAPIMIDLDTKQVYYTPIFHILSQFSRTIRPGDAVLTTAVNSSQLPPDALHAVASINADGLISVQILNTGPAPITLGVTLDKHNAVITMPANALKTIQFNLAL
;
A
#
# COMPACT_ATOMS: atom_id res chain seq x y z
N ASN A 1 3.93 -17.92 -3.33
CA ASN A 1 4.53 -18.28 -2.04
C ASN A 1 4.90 -17.01 -1.27
N PRO A 2 4.48 -16.88 0.01
CA PRO A 2 4.83 -15.71 0.82
C PRO A 2 6.29 -15.72 1.30
N VAL A 3 6.92 -16.88 1.33
CA VAL A 3 8.31 -17.08 1.77
C VAL A 3 9.04 -17.94 0.76
N LEU A 4 10.20 -17.47 0.32
CA LEU A 4 11.13 -18.22 -0.55
C LEU A 4 12.55 -18.09 -0.03
N ASP A 5 13.45 -18.97 -0.50
CA ASP A 5 14.87 -18.81 -0.22
C ASP A 5 15.51 -17.73 -1.13
N ALA A 6 16.70 -17.27 -0.74
CA ALA A 6 17.40 -16.20 -1.46
C ALA A 6 17.92 -16.63 -2.84
N ARG A 7 17.86 -17.92 -3.21
CA ARG A 7 18.19 -18.44 -4.54
C ARG A 7 17.03 -18.29 -5.52
N GLY A 8 15.87 -17.84 -5.04
CA GLY A 8 14.66 -17.70 -5.83
C GLY A 8 13.96 -19.03 -6.06
N GLY A 9 13.00 -19.34 -5.20
CA GLY A 9 12.18 -20.56 -5.37
C GLY A 9 11.04 -20.36 -6.38
N PRO A 10 10.32 -21.41 -6.74
CA PRO A 10 10.54 -22.81 -6.33
C PRO A 10 11.71 -23.47 -7.10
N ASN A 11 12.67 -23.99 -6.36
CA ASN A 11 13.93 -24.48 -6.94
C ASN A 11 13.76 -25.74 -7.83
N HIS A 12 12.70 -26.51 -7.58
CA HIS A 12 12.43 -27.75 -8.34
C HIS A 12 12.02 -27.51 -9.80
N VAL A 13 11.67 -26.29 -10.18
CA VAL A 13 11.34 -25.93 -11.57
C VAL A 13 12.37 -25.02 -12.22
N GLY A 14 13.47 -24.71 -11.52
CA GLY A 14 14.52 -23.83 -12.04
C GLY A 14 14.05 -22.42 -12.36
N ASN A 15 12.97 -21.95 -11.70
CA ASN A 15 12.36 -20.66 -11.94
C ASN A 15 12.69 -19.71 -10.80
N PHE A 16 13.24 -18.54 -11.13
CA PHE A 16 13.54 -17.51 -10.13
C PHE A 16 12.30 -16.67 -9.86
N CYS A 17 11.80 -16.74 -8.62
CA CYS A 17 10.68 -15.93 -8.14
C CYS A 17 11.11 -15.13 -6.90
N GLY A 18 10.66 -13.87 -6.83
CA GLY A 18 10.71 -13.09 -5.61
C GLY A 18 9.53 -13.41 -4.69
N ALA A 19 9.70 -13.19 -3.40
CA ALA A 19 8.66 -13.32 -2.40
C ALA A 19 8.65 -12.11 -1.45
N PRO A 20 7.55 -11.87 -0.74
CA PRO A 20 7.50 -10.87 0.34
C PRO A 20 8.58 -11.08 1.39
N ILE A 21 8.85 -12.33 1.75
CA ILE A 21 9.89 -12.71 2.71
C ILE A 21 10.88 -13.63 2.00
N MET A 22 12.16 -13.28 2.06
CA MET A 22 13.26 -14.08 1.52
C MET A 22 14.16 -14.54 2.67
N ILE A 23 14.59 -15.79 2.62
CA ILE A 23 15.47 -16.38 3.63
C ILE A 23 16.77 -16.83 2.96
N ASP A 24 17.91 -16.33 3.45
CA ASP A 24 19.21 -16.86 3.10
C ASP A 24 19.48 -18.12 3.95
N LEU A 25 19.55 -19.26 3.28
CA LEU A 25 19.72 -20.55 3.96
C LEU A 25 21.13 -20.75 4.53
N ASP A 26 22.13 -20.06 4.00
CA ASP A 26 23.51 -20.17 4.46
C ASP A 26 23.75 -19.30 5.70
N THR A 27 23.33 -18.04 5.64
CA THR A 27 23.49 -17.07 6.74
C THR A 27 22.35 -17.09 7.77
N LYS A 28 21.23 -17.74 7.45
CA LYS A 28 19.99 -17.76 8.25
C LYS A 28 19.33 -16.38 8.40
N GLN A 29 19.70 -15.43 7.54
CA GLN A 29 19.09 -14.11 7.54
C GLN A 29 17.72 -14.11 6.87
N VAL A 30 16.80 -13.31 7.44
CA VAL A 30 15.46 -13.07 6.91
C VAL A 30 15.40 -11.65 6.35
N TYR A 31 14.94 -11.53 5.12
CA TYR A 31 14.78 -10.25 4.43
C TYR A 31 13.32 -9.98 4.15
N TYR A 32 12.85 -8.80 4.52
CA TYR A 32 11.54 -8.29 4.16
C TYR A 32 11.67 -7.42 2.91
N THR A 33 11.10 -7.87 1.81
CA THR A 33 11.21 -7.18 0.53
C THR A 33 10.22 -6.01 0.45
N PRO A 34 10.34 -5.09 -0.52
CA PRO A 34 9.35 -4.04 -0.75
C PRO A 34 7.92 -4.58 -0.90
N ILE A 35 7.75 -5.77 -1.51
CA ILE A 35 6.46 -6.44 -1.65
C ILE A 35 5.83 -6.73 -0.27
N PHE A 36 6.63 -7.15 0.72
CA PHE A 36 6.14 -7.36 2.09
C PHE A 36 5.54 -6.08 2.66
N HIS A 37 6.24 -4.97 2.54
CA HIS A 37 5.79 -3.68 3.08
C HIS A 37 4.52 -3.17 2.38
N ILE A 38 4.42 -3.34 1.07
CA ILE A 38 3.22 -3.00 0.30
C ILE A 38 2.04 -3.87 0.72
N LEU A 39 2.20 -5.20 0.68
CA LEU A 39 1.14 -6.13 1.05
C LEU A 39 0.68 -5.93 2.50
N SER A 40 1.61 -5.64 3.41
CA SER A 40 1.26 -5.43 4.82
C SER A 40 0.38 -4.20 5.03
N GLN A 41 0.55 -3.14 4.25
CA GLN A 41 -0.31 -1.96 4.33
C GLN A 41 -1.76 -2.32 3.98
N PHE A 42 -1.98 -3.09 2.92
CA PHE A 42 -3.32 -3.53 2.54
C PHE A 42 -3.89 -4.57 3.51
N SER A 43 -3.14 -5.63 3.79
CA SER A 43 -3.65 -6.76 4.58
C SER A 43 -3.92 -6.42 6.05
N ARG A 44 -3.28 -5.40 6.58
CA ARG A 44 -3.52 -4.92 7.96
C ARG A 44 -4.69 -3.97 8.07
N THR A 45 -5.04 -3.29 6.99
CA THR A 45 -5.99 -2.17 7.01
C THR A 45 -7.28 -2.45 6.23
N ILE A 46 -7.31 -3.48 5.39
CA ILE A 46 -8.50 -3.93 4.67
C ILE A 46 -8.75 -5.39 5.03
N ARG A 47 -9.94 -5.68 5.55
CA ARG A 47 -10.32 -7.02 6.01
C ARG A 47 -11.52 -7.56 5.23
N PRO A 48 -11.68 -8.87 5.17
CA PRO A 48 -12.90 -9.46 4.64
C PRO A 48 -14.13 -8.88 5.32
N GLY A 49 -15.08 -8.39 4.53
CA GLY A 49 -16.29 -7.72 5.02
C GLY A 49 -16.23 -6.20 5.02
N ASP A 50 -15.04 -5.59 4.83
CA ASP A 50 -14.93 -4.15 4.67
C ASP A 50 -15.57 -3.70 3.34
N ALA A 51 -16.24 -2.56 3.37
CA ALA A 51 -16.86 -1.97 2.18
C ALA A 51 -15.86 -1.05 1.47
N VAL A 52 -15.76 -1.16 0.14
CA VAL A 52 -14.97 -0.26 -0.68
C VAL A 52 -15.72 1.04 -0.88
N LEU A 53 -15.04 2.17 -0.67
CA LEU A 53 -15.57 3.50 -0.92
C LEU A 53 -15.20 3.98 -2.32
N THR A 54 -16.13 4.65 -2.99
CA THR A 54 -15.84 5.31 -4.26
C THR A 54 -14.80 6.40 -4.04
N THR A 55 -13.70 6.34 -4.78
CA THR A 55 -12.59 7.26 -4.66
C THR A 55 -12.37 7.98 -5.98
N ALA A 56 -12.20 9.30 -5.93
CA ALA A 56 -11.84 10.11 -7.07
C ALA A 56 -10.53 10.83 -6.80
N VAL A 57 -9.62 10.78 -7.75
CA VAL A 57 -8.35 11.52 -7.73
C VAL A 57 -8.43 12.65 -8.73
N ASN A 58 -8.30 13.89 -8.25
CA ASN A 58 -8.33 15.09 -9.09
C ASN A 58 -7.00 15.82 -8.96
N SER A 59 -6.28 15.96 -10.06
CA SER A 59 -5.07 16.77 -10.13
C SER A 59 -4.96 17.41 -11.50
N SER A 60 -4.79 18.74 -11.51
CA SER A 60 -4.46 19.50 -12.73
C SER A 60 -2.94 19.67 -12.94
N GLN A 61 -2.13 19.31 -11.95
CA GLN A 61 -0.68 19.56 -11.93
C GLN A 61 0.17 18.30 -12.06
N LEU A 62 -0.43 17.13 -11.89
CA LEU A 62 0.29 15.86 -12.00
C LEU A 62 -0.01 15.19 -13.35
N PRO A 63 0.96 14.45 -13.90
CA PRO A 63 0.70 13.58 -15.04
C PRO A 63 -0.45 12.61 -14.74
N PRO A 64 -1.20 12.17 -15.75
CA PRO A 64 -2.12 11.05 -15.61
C PRO A 64 -1.40 9.86 -14.96
N ASP A 65 -2.08 9.13 -14.10
CA ASP A 65 -1.55 7.95 -13.40
C ASP A 65 -0.37 8.19 -12.45
N ALA A 66 -0.07 9.44 -12.11
CA ALA A 66 0.95 9.73 -11.10
C ALA A 66 0.46 9.53 -9.66
N LEU A 67 -0.84 9.54 -9.46
CA LEU A 67 -1.45 9.41 -8.13
C LEU A 67 -2.62 8.44 -8.18
N HIS A 68 -2.59 7.42 -7.33
CA HIS A 68 -3.66 6.45 -7.19
C HIS A 68 -4.13 6.40 -5.74
N ALA A 69 -5.42 6.17 -5.54
CA ALA A 69 -5.99 6.02 -4.22
C ALA A 69 -7.09 4.97 -4.20
N VAL A 70 -7.17 4.24 -3.10
CA VAL A 70 -8.29 3.35 -2.79
C VAL A 70 -8.67 3.54 -1.33
N ALA A 71 -9.95 3.48 -1.03
CA ALA A 71 -10.46 3.65 0.32
C ALA A 71 -11.45 2.53 0.68
N SER A 72 -11.45 2.16 1.95
CA SER A 72 -12.39 1.20 2.53
C SER A 72 -12.88 1.68 3.89
N ILE A 73 -14.02 1.17 4.31
CA ILE A 73 -14.58 1.38 5.65
C ILE A 73 -14.93 0.03 6.27
N ASN A 74 -14.54 -0.16 7.51
CA ASN A 74 -14.90 -1.36 8.26
C ASN A 74 -16.24 -1.21 9.01
N ALA A 75 -16.70 -2.29 9.65
CA ALA A 75 -17.96 -2.30 10.40
C ALA A 75 -17.97 -1.31 11.59
N ASP A 76 -16.82 -0.95 12.13
CA ASP A 76 -16.68 -0.01 13.24
C ASP A 76 -16.59 1.46 12.78
N GLY A 77 -16.68 1.71 11.48
CA GLY A 77 -16.59 3.06 10.91
C GLY A 77 -15.16 3.57 10.72
N LEU A 78 -14.13 2.73 10.91
CA LEU A 78 -12.76 3.10 10.60
C LEU A 78 -12.55 3.11 9.09
N ILE A 79 -12.10 4.23 8.58
CA ILE A 79 -11.78 4.42 7.17
C ILE A 79 -10.27 4.27 6.98
N SER A 80 -9.90 3.45 5.99
CA SER A 80 -8.53 3.24 5.56
C SER A 80 -8.37 3.72 4.13
N VAL A 81 -7.39 4.60 3.89
CA VAL A 81 -7.07 5.11 2.55
C VAL A 81 -5.62 4.77 2.22
N GLN A 82 -5.41 4.02 1.16
CA GLN A 82 -4.10 3.75 0.58
C GLN A 82 -3.88 4.70 -0.59
N ILE A 83 -2.77 5.42 -0.57
CA ILE A 83 -2.43 6.42 -1.58
C ILE A 83 -1.04 6.11 -2.12
N LEU A 84 -0.93 5.99 -3.43
CA LEU A 84 0.32 5.73 -4.14
C LEU A 84 0.70 6.95 -4.97
N ASN A 85 1.89 7.49 -4.69
CA ASN A 85 2.56 8.46 -5.54
C ASN A 85 3.61 7.72 -6.39
N THR A 86 3.39 7.61 -7.70
CA THR A 86 4.35 7.00 -8.64
C THR A 86 5.33 8.02 -9.20
N GLY A 87 5.13 9.30 -8.90
CA GLY A 87 5.98 10.39 -9.39
C GLY A 87 7.34 10.46 -8.71
N PRO A 88 8.33 11.07 -9.38
CA PRO A 88 9.71 11.18 -8.88
C PRO A 88 9.90 12.30 -7.83
N ALA A 89 8.86 13.05 -7.51
CA ALA A 89 8.90 14.16 -6.56
C ALA A 89 7.88 13.96 -5.43
N PRO A 90 8.16 14.49 -4.22
CA PRO A 90 7.16 14.55 -3.18
C PRO A 90 6.01 15.46 -3.56
N ILE A 91 4.81 15.14 -3.10
CA ILE A 91 3.60 15.92 -3.36
C ILE A 91 2.85 16.18 -2.05
N THR A 92 2.18 17.32 -1.98
CA THR A 92 1.20 17.61 -0.92
C THR A 92 -0.19 17.57 -1.52
N LEU A 93 -1.10 16.83 -0.87
CA LEU A 93 -2.46 16.66 -1.35
C LEU A 93 -3.48 16.78 -0.22
N GLY A 94 -4.68 17.19 -0.59
CA GLY A 94 -5.85 17.16 0.29
C GLY A 94 -6.59 15.84 0.15
N VAL A 95 -6.95 15.23 1.27
CA VAL A 95 -7.88 14.11 1.33
C VAL A 95 -9.18 14.62 1.89
N THR A 96 -10.25 14.50 1.09
CA THR A 96 -11.58 15.00 1.46
C THR A 96 -12.54 13.82 1.58
N LEU A 97 -13.27 13.77 2.67
CA LEU A 97 -14.39 12.87 2.85
C LEU A 97 -15.54 13.64 3.50
N ASP A 98 -16.63 13.79 2.76
CA ASP A 98 -17.78 14.60 3.15
C ASP A 98 -17.34 16.03 3.54
N LYS A 99 -17.48 16.43 4.81
CA LYS A 99 -17.08 17.75 5.33
C LYS A 99 -15.67 17.77 5.92
N HIS A 100 -15.02 16.61 6.00
CA HIS A 100 -13.71 16.46 6.63
C HIS A 100 -12.59 16.55 5.60
N ASN A 101 -11.58 17.35 5.91
CA ASN A 101 -10.41 17.53 5.06
C ASN A 101 -9.13 17.29 5.86
N ALA A 102 -8.19 16.59 5.27
CA ALA A 102 -6.85 16.43 5.80
C ALA A 102 -5.84 16.78 4.71
N VAL A 103 -4.74 17.40 5.10
CA VAL A 103 -3.62 17.67 4.20
C VAL A 103 -2.49 16.73 4.57
N ILE A 104 -1.97 16.01 3.57
CA ILE A 104 -0.88 15.07 3.75
C ILE A 104 0.23 15.32 2.74
N THR A 105 1.46 15.01 3.13
CA THR A 105 2.61 14.98 2.23
C THR A 105 2.97 13.54 1.92
N MET A 106 3.11 13.23 0.63
CA MET A 106 3.53 11.94 0.10
C MET A 106 4.97 12.06 -0.40
N PRO A 107 5.88 11.19 0.04
CA PRO A 107 7.18 11.10 -0.61
C PRO A 107 7.08 10.69 -2.09
N ALA A 108 8.14 10.90 -2.83
CA ALA A 108 8.29 10.35 -4.18
C ALA A 108 8.28 8.82 -4.16
N ASN A 109 7.69 8.19 -5.17
CA ASN A 109 7.66 6.73 -5.33
C ASN A 109 7.25 5.99 -4.05
N ALA A 110 6.16 6.43 -3.41
CA ALA A 110 5.76 5.94 -2.09
C ALA A 110 4.29 5.55 -2.02
N LEU A 111 4.03 4.48 -1.28
CA LEU A 111 2.70 4.10 -0.82
C LEU A 111 2.54 4.52 0.64
N LYS A 112 1.46 5.21 0.95
CA LYS A 112 1.09 5.62 2.31
C LYS A 112 -0.33 5.17 2.63
N THR A 113 -0.51 4.63 3.82
CA THR A 113 -1.85 4.36 4.37
C THR A 113 -2.17 5.38 5.45
N ILE A 114 -3.34 5.97 5.39
CA ILE A 114 -3.92 6.77 6.46
C ILE A 114 -5.19 6.12 6.96
N GLN A 115 -5.45 6.24 8.25
CA GLN A 115 -6.67 5.73 8.87
C GLN A 115 -7.28 6.81 9.76
N PHE A 116 -8.59 6.92 9.75
CA PHE A 116 -9.33 7.84 10.59
C PHE A 116 -10.78 7.39 10.79
N ASN A 117 -11.35 7.78 11.91
CA ASN A 117 -12.78 7.67 12.14
C ASN A 117 -13.46 8.99 11.83
N LEU A 118 -14.62 8.92 11.20
CA LEU A 118 -15.52 10.06 11.23
C LEU A 118 -16.09 10.12 12.65
N ALA A 119 -15.77 11.18 13.40
CA ALA A 119 -16.48 11.46 14.64
C ALA A 119 -17.95 11.68 14.28
N LEU A 120 -18.80 10.81 14.82
CA LEU A 120 -20.25 10.95 14.74
C LEU A 120 -20.71 12.12 15.60
#